data_56019fccb61179b79fd3e508f996fd52
#
_entry.id   56019fccb61179b79fd3e508f996fd52
#
_cell.length_a   1.000
_cell.length_b   1.000
_cell.length_c   1.000
_cell.angle_alpha   90.00
_cell.angle_beta   90.00
_cell.angle_gamma   90.00
#
_symmetry.space_group_name_H-M   'P 1'
#
loop_
_entity.id
_entity.type
_entity.pdbx_description
1 polymer ?
#
loop_
_entity_poly.entity_id
_entity_poly.type
_entity_poly.pdbx_seq_one_letter_code
_entity_poly.pdbx_strand_id
1 'polypeptide(L)'
;MIVTSKGRYALRIMIDLAQHREDGFISLKTVSERTELSMKYLEMIVGNLKKAELVQSTRGKEGGYKLVKDPKDYTIGEILRCMEDNLAPVACIKEGEIQCDHSGGCLTVPMWKELDDITNAYLDTVSLEDLLTGEKWRNKT
;
A
#
# COMPACT_ATOMS: atom_id res chain seq x y z
N MET A 1 0.17 15.49 -2.49
CA MET A 1 0.18 14.04 -2.29
C MET A 1 1.40 13.40 -2.95
N ILE A 2 2.19 12.71 -2.17
CA ILE A 2 3.37 12.01 -2.69
C ILE A 2 3.36 10.58 -2.12
N VAL A 3 3.36 9.59 -3.00
CA VAL A 3 3.57 8.21 -2.58
C VAL A 3 5.07 7.97 -2.60
N THR A 4 5.63 7.74 -1.43
CA THR A 4 7.08 7.54 -1.27
C THR A 4 7.55 6.20 -1.83
N SER A 5 8.87 6.00 -1.86
CA SER A 5 9.45 4.70 -2.24
C SER A 5 8.93 3.58 -1.37
N LYS A 6 8.71 3.84 -0.07
CA LYS A 6 8.17 2.82 0.86
C LYS A 6 6.82 2.31 0.38
N GLY A 7 5.90 3.20 0.04
CA GLY A 7 4.57 2.83 -0.46
C GLY A 7 4.64 2.06 -1.77
N ARG A 8 5.42 2.56 -2.73
CA ARG A 8 5.58 1.90 -4.02
C ARG A 8 6.21 0.51 -3.89
N TYR A 9 7.22 0.37 -3.02
CA TYR A 9 7.88 -0.91 -2.79
C TYR A 9 6.99 -1.87 -2.03
N ALA A 10 6.16 -1.38 -1.11
CA ALA A 10 5.17 -2.21 -0.42
C ALA A 10 4.21 -2.86 -1.44
N LEU A 11 3.78 -2.09 -2.44
CA LEU A 11 2.93 -2.65 -3.51
C LEU A 11 3.67 -3.72 -4.30
N ARG A 12 4.95 -3.51 -4.63
CA ARG A 12 5.75 -4.51 -5.35
C ARG A 12 5.90 -5.80 -4.54
N ILE A 13 6.11 -5.68 -3.23
CA ILE A 13 6.21 -6.83 -2.34
C ILE A 13 4.88 -7.58 -2.28
N MET A 14 3.78 -6.86 -2.11
CA MET A 14 2.45 -7.49 -2.06
C MET A 14 2.12 -8.19 -3.37
N ILE A 15 2.48 -7.59 -4.51
CA ILE A 15 2.31 -8.21 -5.82
C ILE A 15 3.13 -9.50 -5.92
N ASP A 16 4.39 -9.48 -5.49
CA ASP A 16 5.24 -10.66 -5.51
C ASP A 16 4.66 -11.80 -4.69
N LEU A 17 4.22 -11.49 -3.47
CA LEU A 17 3.60 -12.48 -2.59
C LEU A 17 2.30 -13.03 -3.20
N ALA A 18 1.51 -12.16 -3.84
CA ALA A 18 0.26 -12.56 -4.48
C ALA A 18 0.51 -13.47 -5.69
N GLN A 19 1.50 -13.14 -6.52
CA GLN A 19 1.84 -13.96 -7.69
C GLN A 19 2.35 -15.35 -7.33
N HIS A 20 2.90 -15.50 -6.14
CA HIS A 20 3.51 -16.76 -5.67
C HIS A 20 2.78 -17.33 -4.45
N ARG A 21 1.52 -16.96 -4.26
CA ARG A 21 0.76 -17.38 -3.07
C ARG A 21 0.56 -18.90 -2.95
N GLU A 22 0.63 -19.61 -4.08
CA GLU A 22 0.52 -21.06 -4.09
C GLU A 22 1.75 -21.76 -3.51
N ASP A 23 2.86 -21.02 -3.38
CA ASP A 23 4.11 -21.58 -2.85
C ASP A 23 4.19 -21.55 -1.32
N GLY A 24 3.13 -21.11 -0.63
CA GLY A 24 3.09 -20.99 0.82
C GLY A 24 3.87 -19.79 1.31
N PHE A 25 4.65 -19.96 2.39
CA PHE A 25 5.49 -18.90 2.92
C PHE A 25 6.72 -18.70 2.04
N ILE A 26 7.00 -17.43 1.72
CA ILE A 26 8.09 -17.05 0.82
C ILE A 26 9.16 -16.29 1.63
N SER A 27 10.41 -16.73 1.53
CA SER A 27 11.50 -16.09 2.25
C SER A 27 11.78 -14.70 1.72
N LEU A 28 12.28 -13.80 2.58
CA LEU A 28 12.68 -12.46 2.15
C LEU A 28 13.83 -12.50 1.15
N LYS A 29 14.70 -13.51 1.26
CA LYS A 29 15.77 -13.69 0.29
C LYS A 29 15.21 -13.88 -1.11
N THR A 30 14.18 -14.73 -1.25
CA THR A 30 13.51 -14.98 -2.52
C THR A 30 12.83 -13.70 -3.04
N VAL A 31 12.13 -12.99 -2.16
CA VAL A 31 11.49 -11.72 -2.53
C VAL A 31 12.53 -10.70 -2.98
N SER A 32 13.67 -10.60 -2.26
CA SER A 32 14.77 -9.70 -2.62
C SER A 32 15.31 -10.01 -4.01
N GLU A 33 15.55 -11.28 -4.30
CA GLU A 33 16.06 -11.71 -5.61
C GLU A 33 15.11 -11.34 -6.75
N ARG A 34 13.80 -11.49 -6.55
CA ARG A 34 12.81 -11.21 -7.59
C ARG A 34 12.50 -9.74 -7.74
N THR A 35 12.46 -8.98 -6.64
CA THR A 35 12.11 -7.56 -6.66
C THR A 35 13.32 -6.64 -6.79
N GLU A 36 14.52 -7.17 -6.57
CA GLU A 36 15.78 -6.42 -6.56
C GLU A 36 15.84 -5.36 -5.45
N LEU A 37 15.02 -5.53 -4.39
CA LEU A 37 15.05 -4.67 -3.22
C LEU A 37 16.03 -5.24 -2.18
N SER A 38 16.74 -4.36 -1.46
CA SER A 38 17.69 -4.79 -0.43
C SER A 38 16.96 -5.48 0.73
N MET A 39 17.64 -6.42 1.37
CA MET A 39 17.09 -7.13 2.54
C MET A 39 16.69 -6.18 3.66
N LYS A 40 17.53 -5.18 3.94
CA LYS A 40 17.24 -4.21 4.99
C LYS A 40 15.95 -3.45 4.73
N TYR A 41 15.73 -3.04 3.49
CA TYR A 41 14.52 -2.33 3.09
C TYR A 41 13.29 -3.23 3.18
N LEU A 42 13.43 -4.48 2.72
CA LEU A 42 12.36 -5.48 2.80
C LEU A 42 11.94 -5.74 4.25
N GLU A 43 12.91 -5.92 5.15
CA GLU A 43 12.63 -6.17 6.56
C GLU A 43 11.79 -5.06 7.18
N MET A 44 12.12 -3.80 6.87
CA MET A 44 11.39 -2.64 7.35
C MET A 44 9.95 -2.64 6.82
N ILE A 45 9.78 -2.85 5.52
CA ILE A 45 8.46 -2.79 4.88
C ILE A 45 7.57 -3.95 5.33
N VAL A 46 8.08 -5.19 5.32
CA VAL A 46 7.26 -6.33 5.75
C VAL A 46 6.93 -6.25 7.24
N GLY A 47 7.80 -5.62 8.03
CA GLY A 47 7.52 -5.36 9.44
C GLY A 47 6.26 -4.49 9.61
N ASN A 48 6.15 -3.43 8.80
CA ASN A 48 4.97 -2.56 8.81
C ASN A 48 3.73 -3.28 8.27
N LEU A 49 3.89 -4.04 7.19
CA LEU A 49 2.78 -4.83 6.64
C LEU A 49 2.26 -5.86 7.65
N LYS A 50 3.16 -6.48 8.41
CA LYS A 50 2.79 -7.44 9.45
C LYS A 50 2.07 -6.77 10.61
N LYS A 51 2.52 -5.59 11.05
CA LYS A 51 1.85 -4.82 12.10
C LYS A 51 0.43 -4.46 11.69
N ALA A 52 0.21 -4.17 10.42
CA ALA A 52 -1.11 -3.87 9.87
C ALA A 52 -1.93 -5.13 9.57
N GLU A 53 -1.37 -6.31 9.88
CA GLU A 53 -2.03 -7.61 9.66
C GLU A 53 -2.35 -7.90 8.19
N LEU A 54 -1.57 -7.31 7.27
CA LEU A 54 -1.72 -7.53 5.83
C LEU A 54 -0.92 -8.73 5.33
N VAL A 55 0.11 -9.14 6.09
CA VAL A 55 0.88 -10.35 5.83
C VAL A 55 1.07 -11.12 7.13
N GLN A 56 1.31 -12.41 7.01
CA GLN A 56 1.65 -13.28 8.13
C GLN A 56 3.02 -13.90 7.89
N SER A 57 3.68 -14.30 8.97
CA SER A 57 5.03 -14.85 8.89
C SER A 57 5.14 -16.13 9.68
N THR A 58 6.13 -16.96 9.32
CA THR A 58 6.51 -18.13 10.09
C THR A 58 8.04 -18.20 10.16
N ARG A 59 8.55 -18.85 11.19
CA ARG A 59 10.00 -19.00 11.41
C ARG A 59 10.47 -20.38 10.95
N GLY A 60 11.78 -20.54 10.80
CA GLY A 60 12.43 -21.78 10.47
C GLY A 60 12.99 -21.81 9.06
N LYS A 61 13.48 -23.00 8.64
CA LYS A 61 14.11 -23.19 7.32
C LYS A 61 13.19 -22.86 6.17
N GLU A 62 11.90 -23.16 6.33
CA GLU A 62 10.88 -22.87 5.31
C GLU A 62 10.02 -21.66 5.71
N GLY A 63 10.59 -20.83 6.58
CA GLY A 63 9.92 -19.63 7.04
C GLY A 63 9.91 -18.53 6.01
N GLY A 64 9.05 -17.57 6.23
CA GLY A 64 8.91 -16.41 5.34
C GLY A 64 7.61 -15.70 5.59
N TYR A 65 7.09 -15.11 4.52
CA TYR A 65 5.87 -14.30 4.56
C TYR A 65 4.88 -14.77 3.52
N LYS A 66 3.60 -14.58 3.81
CA LYS A 66 2.52 -14.82 2.84
C LYS A 66 1.35 -13.89 3.12
N LEU A 67 0.45 -13.78 2.14
CA LEU A 67 -0.76 -12.99 2.28
C LEU A 67 -1.69 -13.61 3.33
N VAL A 68 -2.48 -12.77 3.99
CA VAL A 68 -3.48 -13.17 4.98
C VAL A 68 -4.82 -13.48 4.30
N LYS A 69 -5.13 -12.76 3.23
CA LYS A 69 -6.40 -12.91 2.49
C LYS A 69 -6.15 -12.98 0.98
N ASP A 70 -7.21 -13.24 0.24
CA ASP A 70 -7.17 -13.31 -1.20
C ASP A 70 -6.83 -11.92 -1.79
N PRO A 71 -6.05 -11.84 -2.88
CA PRO A 71 -5.71 -10.54 -3.50
C PRO A 71 -6.90 -9.64 -3.81
N LYS A 72 -8.07 -10.18 -4.12
CA LYS A 72 -9.27 -9.40 -4.39
C LYS A 72 -9.79 -8.66 -3.15
N ASP A 73 -9.40 -9.11 -1.96
CA ASP A 73 -9.87 -8.57 -0.68
C ASP A 73 -8.95 -7.50 -0.08
N TYR A 74 -7.84 -7.18 -0.77
CA TYR A 74 -6.96 -6.07 -0.38
C TYR A 74 -7.28 -4.84 -1.22
N THR A 75 -7.38 -3.68 -0.57
CA THR A 75 -7.43 -2.42 -1.30
C THR A 75 -6.02 -1.83 -1.36
N ILE A 76 -5.73 -1.09 -2.41
CA ILE A 76 -4.45 -0.39 -2.53
C ILE A 76 -4.36 0.70 -1.46
N GLY A 77 -5.52 1.31 -1.12
CA GLY A 77 -5.59 2.30 -0.05
C GLY A 77 -5.06 1.78 1.29
N GLU A 78 -5.50 0.58 1.72
CA GLU A 78 -5.05 0.04 3.00
C GLU A 78 -3.55 -0.27 3.01
N ILE A 79 -2.99 -0.71 1.87
CA ILE A 79 -1.57 -0.99 1.77
C ILE A 79 -0.75 0.31 1.85
N LEU A 80 -1.15 1.32 1.10
CA LEU A 80 -0.43 2.60 1.11
C LEU A 80 -0.53 3.30 2.46
N ARG A 81 -1.71 3.26 3.12
CA ARG A 81 -1.88 3.94 4.41
C ARG A 81 -1.05 3.33 5.53
N CYS A 82 -0.69 2.04 5.44
CA CYS A 82 0.19 1.45 6.46
C CYS A 82 1.65 1.86 6.28
N MET A 83 2.01 2.40 5.12
CA MET A 83 3.38 2.81 4.79
C MET A 83 3.59 4.31 4.85
N GLU A 84 2.55 5.08 4.49
CA GLU A 84 2.66 6.53 4.39
C GLU A 84 2.08 7.22 5.62
N ASP A 85 2.78 8.23 6.12
CA ASP A 85 2.32 8.99 7.27
C ASP A 85 1.08 9.80 6.93
N ASN A 86 1.00 10.31 5.71
CA ASN A 86 -0.13 11.10 5.25
C ASN A 86 -0.23 11.06 3.72
N LEU A 87 -1.34 10.57 3.21
CA LEU A 87 -1.63 10.55 1.77
C LEU A 87 -2.37 11.79 1.30
N ALA A 88 -2.69 12.73 2.19
CA ALA A 88 -3.40 13.95 1.82
C ALA A 88 -2.57 14.83 0.88
N PRO A 89 -3.23 15.61 0.01
CA PRO A 89 -2.53 16.49 -0.93
C PRO A 89 -1.78 17.65 -0.27
N VAL A 90 -2.21 18.04 0.92
CA VAL A 90 -1.60 19.14 1.68
C VAL A 90 -1.53 18.83 3.17
N ALA A 91 -0.62 19.50 3.89
CA ALA A 91 -0.43 19.30 5.33
C ALA A 91 -1.64 19.75 6.16
N CYS A 92 -2.51 20.58 5.61
CA CYS A 92 -3.73 21.06 6.29
C CYS A 92 -4.74 19.95 6.54
N ILE A 93 -4.58 18.81 5.88
CA ILE A 93 -5.50 17.65 5.99
C ILE A 93 -4.71 16.45 6.48
N LYS A 94 -5.25 15.78 7.49
CA LYS A 94 -4.66 14.55 8.01
C LYS A 94 -5.79 13.58 8.34
N GLU A 95 -5.67 12.36 7.83
CA GLU A 95 -6.66 11.30 8.07
C GLU A 95 -8.09 11.72 7.72
N GLY A 96 -8.23 12.53 6.65
CA GLY A 96 -9.52 13.03 6.20
C GLY A 96 -10.04 14.24 6.97
N GLU A 97 -9.32 14.69 7.99
CA GLU A 97 -9.73 15.82 8.83
C GLU A 97 -8.91 17.07 8.53
N ILE A 98 -9.58 18.23 8.59
CA ILE A 98 -8.93 19.52 8.41
C ILE A 98 -8.22 19.88 9.71
N GLN A 99 -6.88 20.06 9.65
CA GLN A 99 -6.03 20.33 10.80
C GLN A 99 -5.47 21.75 10.82
N CYS A 100 -5.90 22.61 9.89
CA CYS A 100 -5.38 23.97 9.79
C CYS A 100 -6.17 24.94 10.66
N ASP A 101 -5.47 25.73 11.50
CA ASP A 101 -6.07 26.76 12.34
C ASP A 101 -6.73 27.89 11.54
N HIS A 102 -6.30 28.06 10.29
CA HIS A 102 -6.81 29.10 9.39
C HIS A 102 -7.86 28.60 8.42
N SER A 103 -8.34 27.36 8.59
CA SER A 103 -9.24 26.69 7.64
C SER A 103 -10.54 27.47 7.38
N GLY A 104 -11.05 28.19 8.39
CA GLY A 104 -12.28 28.97 8.25
C GLY A 104 -12.14 30.15 7.31
N GLY A 105 -10.92 30.65 7.09
CA GLY A 105 -10.65 31.78 6.20
C GLY A 105 -9.91 31.38 4.92
N CYS A 106 -9.54 30.13 4.78
CA CYS A 106 -8.75 29.66 3.64
C CYS A 106 -9.65 29.21 2.48
N LEU A 107 -9.58 29.94 1.36
CA LEU A 107 -10.42 29.68 0.20
C LEU A 107 -10.06 28.39 -0.55
N THR A 108 -8.85 27.84 -0.32
CA THR A 108 -8.40 26.63 -1.02
C THR A 108 -8.72 25.33 -0.29
N VAL A 109 -8.99 25.37 1.02
CA VAL A 109 -9.22 24.18 1.83
C VAL A 109 -10.35 23.29 1.29
N PRO A 110 -11.51 23.83 0.89
CA PRO A 110 -12.58 22.98 0.37
C PRO A 110 -12.16 22.17 -0.86
N MET A 111 -11.37 22.77 -1.74
CA MET A 111 -10.83 22.09 -2.91
C MET A 111 -9.87 20.95 -2.52
N TRP A 112 -8.96 21.22 -1.58
CA TRP A 112 -8.01 20.21 -1.13
C TRP A 112 -8.72 19.03 -0.43
N LYS A 113 -9.76 19.34 0.34
CA LYS A 113 -10.56 18.31 1.01
C LYS A 113 -11.25 17.41 0.00
N GLU A 114 -11.84 18.02 -1.03
CA GLU A 114 -12.49 17.26 -2.10
C GLU A 114 -11.49 16.37 -2.85
N LEU A 115 -10.30 16.92 -3.15
CA LEU A 115 -9.24 16.14 -3.81
C LEU A 115 -8.82 14.94 -2.94
N ASP A 116 -8.67 15.17 -1.64
CA ASP A 116 -8.34 14.10 -0.70
C ASP A 116 -9.41 13.00 -0.70
N ASP A 117 -10.68 13.39 -0.67
CA ASP A 117 -11.80 12.45 -0.68
C ASP A 117 -11.83 11.62 -1.97
N ILE A 118 -11.61 12.27 -3.12
CA ILE A 118 -11.57 11.58 -4.42
C ILE A 118 -10.42 10.60 -4.49
N THR A 119 -9.23 11.01 -4.04
CA THR A 119 -8.04 10.17 -4.05
C THR A 119 -8.23 8.93 -3.17
N ASN A 120 -8.71 9.13 -1.94
CA ASN A 120 -8.95 8.02 -1.02
C ASN A 120 -10.02 7.07 -1.55
N ALA A 121 -11.12 7.61 -2.09
CA ALA A 121 -12.17 6.80 -2.66
C ALA A 121 -11.65 5.96 -3.83
N TYR A 122 -10.83 6.55 -4.70
CA TYR A 122 -10.23 5.81 -5.81
C TYR A 122 -9.34 4.67 -5.31
N LEU A 123 -8.43 4.96 -4.37
CA LEU A 123 -7.51 3.95 -3.83
C LEU A 123 -8.25 2.80 -3.14
N ASP A 124 -9.42 3.07 -2.57
CA ASP A 124 -10.23 2.06 -1.91
C ASP A 124 -11.07 1.23 -2.89
N THR A 125 -11.16 1.65 -4.15
CA THR A 125 -11.84 0.86 -5.20
C THR A 125 -10.87 -0.02 -6.00
N VAL A 126 -9.56 0.16 -5.82
CA VAL A 126 -8.56 -0.63 -6.54
C VAL A 126 -8.09 -1.76 -5.63
N SER A 127 -8.22 -2.99 -6.10
CA SER A 127 -7.76 -4.17 -5.36
C SER A 127 -6.36 -4.59 -5.79
N LEU A 128 -5.71 -5.41 -4.96
CA LEU A 128 -4.43 -6.02 -5.33
C LEU A 128 -4.60 -6.89 -6.58
N GLU A 129 -5.73 -7.58 -6.71
CA GLU A 129 -6.04 -8.38 -7.89
C GLU A 129 -6.11 -7.53 -9.16
N ASP A 130 -6.67 -6.32 -9.08
CA ASP A 130 -6.70 -5.40 -10.22
C ASP A 130 -5.30 -5.13 -10.75
N LEU A 131 -4.32 -4.98 -9.86
CA LEU A 131 -2.91 -4.79 -10.27
C LEU A 131 -2.35 -6.05 -10.93
N LEU A 132 -2.72 -7.23 -10.42
CA LEU A 132 -2.21 -8.48 -10.97
C LEU A 132 -2.71 -8.74 -12.38
N THR A 133 -3.97 -8.44 -12.65
CA THR A 133 -4.59 -8.69 -13.96
C THR A 133 -4.42 -7.53 -14.94
N GLY A 134 -4.39 -6.31 -14.43
CA GLY A 134 -4.34 -5.10 -15.26
C GLY A 134 -5.61 -4.83 -16.06
N GLU A 135 -6.63 -5.66 -15.93
CA GLU A 135 -7.87 -5.57 -16.72
C GLU A 135 -8.61 -4.25 -16.52
N LYS A 136 -8.58 -3.72 -15.32
CA LYS A 136 -9.24 -2.45 -14.98
C LYS A 136 -8.82 -1.30 -15.90
N TRP A 137 -7.59 -1.34 -16.42
CA TRP A 137 -7.03 -0.25 -17.24
C TRP A 137 -6.82 -0.61 -18.71
N ARG A 138 -7.11 -1.84 -19.11
CA ARG A 138 -6.81 -2.35 -20.46
C ARG A 138 -7.40 -1.52 -21.58
N ASN A 139 -8.58 -0.95 -21.39
CA ASN A 139 -9.30 -0.20 -22.42
C ASN A 139 -9.34 1.32 -22.15
N LYS A 140 -8.46 1.85 -21.30
CA LYS A 140 -8.47 3.26 -20.90
C LYS A 140 -7.34 4.10 -21.49
N THR A 141 -6.47 3.51 -22.31
CA THR A 141 -5.35 4.22 -22.92
C THR A 141 -5.64 4.55 -24.38
#